data_0b37a15eb6083ebb6ed9a20dc0116648
#
_entry.id   0b37a15eb6083ebb6ed9a20dc0116648
#
_cell.length_a   1.000
_cell.length_b   1.000
_cell.length_c   1.000
_cell.angle_alpha   90.00
_cell.angle_beta   90.00
_cell.angle_gamma   90.00
#
_symmetry.space_group_name_H-M   'P 1'
#
loop_
_entity.id
_entity.type
_entity.pdbx_description
1 polymer ?
#
loop_
_entity_poly.entity_id
_entity_poly.type
_entity_poly.pdbx_seq_one_letter_code
_entity_poly.pdbx_strand_id
1 'polypeptide(L)'
;MEKELYDSLIQKIKVFEKNIIKLPIRGEQSKHNLIHLVDDSEKFKLIINKKGHRNPDNLTILLNSISHKSSMIRFDVNGSDHSFVPTPHLQIFTEEYDNGRTVIPLSDIKDVELIDELIDSLDFFMDYAKIKHDNVIIESNLL
;
A
#
# COMPACT_ATOMS: atom_id res chain seq x y z
N MET A 1 2.73 -14.27 6.75
CA MET A 1 3.58 -14.72 5.61
C MET A 1 4.98 -14.99 6.09
N GLU A 2 5.61 -16.03 5.61
CA GLU A 2 7.01 -16.31 5.94
C GLU A 2 7.93 -15.22 5.40
N LYS A 3 9.00 -14.94 6.14
CA LYS A 3 9.94 -13.87 5.81
C LYS A 3 10.59 -14.05 4.44
N GLU A 4 11.05 -15.26 4.12
CA GLU A 4 11.69 -15.54 2.83
C GLU A 4 10.76 -15.32 1.65
N LEU A 5 9.49 -15.72 1.80
CA LEU A 5 8.49 -15.48 0.76
C LEU A 5 8.22 -13.99 0.60
N TYR A 6 8.04 -13.28 1.70
CA TYR A 6 7.84 -11.83 1.67
C TYR A 6 9.01 -11.13 0.99
N ASP A 7 10.24 -11.45 1.40
CA ASP A 7 11.45 -10.84 0.84
C ASP A 7 11.56 -11.08 -0.67
N SER A 8 11.21 -12.28 -1.12
CA SER A 8 11.16 -12.61 -2.53
C SER A 8 10.11 -11.80 -3.28
N LEU A 9 8.90 -11.70 -2.73
CA LEU A 9 7.79 -11.01 -3.39
C LEU A 9 7.96 -9.49 -3.41
N ILE A 10 8.46 -8.89 -2.33
CA ILE A 10 8.64 -7.45 -2.27
C ILE A 10 9.71 -6.95 -3.24
N GLN A 11 10.71 -7.78 -3.56
CA GLN A 11 11.76 -7.44 -4.51
C GLN A 11 11.30 -7.49 -5.97
N LYS A 12 10.22 -8.20 -6.26
CA LYS A 12 9.70 -8.33 -7.62
C LYS A 12 9.10 -7.03 -8.10
N ILE A 13 9.49 -6.60 -9.30
CA ILE A 13 8.91 -5.40 -9.92
C ILE A 13 7.50 -5.73 -10.37
N LYS A 14 6.54 -4.94 -9.91
CA LYS A 14 5.11 -5.10 -10.19
C LYS A 14 4.67 -4.04 -11.18
N VAL A 15 3.79 -4.42 -12.08
CA VAL A 15 3.18 -3.51 -13.05
C VAL A 15 1.66 -3.60 -12.96
N PHE A 16 0.99 -2.51 -13.31
CA PHE A 16 -0.48 -2.49 -13.36
C PHE A 16 -0.97 -3.26 -14.58
N GLU A 17 -1.98 -4.11 -14.42
CA GLU A 17 -2.65 -4.74 -15.56
C GLU A 17 -3.32 -3.70 -16.45
N LYS A 18 -3.89 -2.66 -15.84
CA LYS A 18 -4.41 -1.48 -16.52
C LYS A 18 -3.65 -0.26 -16.03
N ASN A 19 -3.08 0.52 -16.92
CA ASN A 19 -2.24 1.67 -16.54
C ASN A 19 -3.05 2.87 -16.04
N ILE A 20 -4.00 2.61 -15.14
CA ILE A 20 -4.86 3.63 -14.54
C ILE A 20 -4.95 3.38 -13.05
N ILE A 21 -4.70 4.44 -12.27
CA ILE A 21 -4.98 4.46 -10.83
C ILE A 21 -6.22 5.32 -10.62
N LYS A 22 -7.28 4.72 -10.08
CA LYS A 22 -8.48 5.44 -9.68
C LYS A 22 -8.35 5.88 -8.24
N LEU A 23 -8.38 7.18 -8.01
CA LEU A 23 -8.34 7.72 -6.65
C LEU A 23 -9.74 7.62 -6.04
N PRO A 24 -9.90 6.98 -4.87
CA PRO A 24 -11.21 6.88 -4.24
C PRO A 24 -11.63 8.21 -3.62
N ILE A 25 -12.93 8.46 -3.61
CA ILE A 25 -13.52 9.54 -2.81
C ILE A 25 -13.74 9.06 -1.38
N ARG A 26 -14.08 9.99 -0.49
CA ARG A 26 -14.40 9.68 0.92
C ARG A 26 -15.48 8.60 0.99
N GLY A 27 -15.28 7.62 1.84
CA GLY A 27 -16.20 6.51 2.02
C GLY A 27 -16.06 5.36 1.05
N GLU A 28 -15.13 5.44 0.10
CA GLU A 28 -14.90 4.43 -0.93
C GLU A 28 -13.50 3.84 -0.87
N GLN A 29 -13.31 2.76 -1.62
CA GLN A 29 -12.00 2.20 -1.90
C GLN A 29 -11.87 1.90 -3.38
N SER A 30 -10.63 1.91 -3.88
CA SER A 30 -10.31 1.45 -5.22
C SER A 30 -9.34 0.28 -5.14
N LYS A 31 -9.48 -0.66 -6.07
CA LYS A 31 -8.65 -1.86 -6.15
C LYS A 31 -8.00 -1.94 -7.52
N HIS A 32 -6.72 -2.27 -7.55
CA HIS A 32 -5.94 -2.31 -8.77
C HIS A 32 -5.18 -3.62 -8.84
N ASN A 33 -5.34 -4.35 -9.94
CA ASN A 33 -4.65 -5.60 -10.17
C ASN A 33 -3.23 -5.33 -10.67
N LEU A 34 -2.28 -6.01 -10.06
CA LEU A 34 -0.86 -5.94 -10.42
C LEU A 34 -0.36 -7.33 -10.77
N ILE A 35 0.62 -7.38 -11.64
CA ILE A 35 1.34 -8.60 -11.98
C ILE A 35 2.84 -8.36 -11.87
N HIS A 36 3.59 -9.43 -11.67
CA HIS A 36 5.05 -9.36 -11.76
C HIS A 36 5.46 -9.08 -13.22
N LEU A 37 6.39 -8.17 -13.40
CA LEU A 37 6.85 -7.73 -14.73
C LEU A 37 7.33 -8.90 -15.61
N VAL A 38 7.97 -9.90 -15.01
CA VAL A 38 8.59 -11.02 -15.73
C VAL A 38 7.68 -12.25 -15.78
N ASP A 39 6.92 -12.49 -14.68
CA ASP A 39 6.06 -13.67 -14.55
C ASP A 39 4.62 -13.21 -14.21
N ASP A 40 3.76 -13.15 -15.21
CA ASP A 40 2.38 -12.67 -15.07
C ASP A 40 1.46 -13.61 -14.29
N SER A 41 1.92 -14.81 -13.94
CA SER A 41 1.19 -15.69 -13.03
C SER A 41 1.29 -15.24 -11.56
N GLU A 42 2.30 -14.44 -11.23
CA GLU A 42 2.46 -13.87 -9.89
C GLU A 42 1.64 -12.59 -9.79
N LYS A 43 0.56 -12.64 -9.00
CA LYS A 43 -0.46 -11.58 -8.96
C LYS A 43 -0.54 -10.92 -7.61
N PHE A 44 -0.75 -9.61 -7.65
CA PHE A 44 -0.89 -8.76 -6.47
C PHE A 44 -2.10 -7.85 -6.62
N LYS A 45 -2.49 -7.21 -5.53
CA LYS A 45 -3.54 -6.19 -5.54
C LYS A 45 -3.12 -5.00 -4.70
N LEU A 46 -3.22 -3.83 -5.29
CA LEU A 46 -3.07 -2.54 -4.59
C LEU A 46 -4.46 -2.03 -4.24
N ILE A 47 -4.67 -1.70 -2.98
CA ILE A 47 -5.93 -1.17 -2.48
C ILE A 47 -5.69 0.20 -1.88
N ILE A 48 -6.45 1.19 -2.33
CA ILE A 48 -6.47 2.53 -1.76
C ILE A 48 -7.80 2.69 -1.06
N ASN A 49 -7.78 2.85 0.25
CA ASN A 49 -8.98 2.80 1.08
C ASN A 49 -9.22 4.10 1.81
N LYS A 50 -10.39 4.71 1.58
CA LYS A 50 -10.87 5.90 2.27
C LYS A 50 -12.19 5.63 3.01
N LYS A 51 -12.40 4.39 3.45
CA LYS A 51 -13.60 3.95 4.19
C LYS A 51 -13.45 4.07 5.70
N GLY A 52 -12.89 5.15 6.21
CA GLY A 52 -12.73 5.31 7.66
C GLY A 52 -14.07 5.25 8.41
N HIS A 53 -14.14 4.39 9.45
CA HIS A 53 -15.36 4.25 10.24
C HIS A 53 -15.66 5.48 11.11
N ARG A 54 -14.64 6.03 11.74
CA ARG A 54 -14.76 7.16 12.66
C ARG A 54 -14.33 8.48 12.05
N ASN A 55 -13.36 8.41 11.15
CA ASN A 55 -12.86 9.58 10.43
C ASN A 55 -12.91 9.28 8.93
N PRO A 56 -13.80 9.94 8.16
CA PRO A 56 -13.92 9.69 6.73
C PRO A 56 -12.71 10.16 5.92
N ASP A 57 -11.78 10.89 6.51
CA ASP A 57 -10.54 11.31 5.88
C ASP A 57 -9.41 10.31 6.07
N ASN A 58 -9.65 9.20 6.77
CA ASN A 58 -8.66 8.16 6.94
C ASN A 58 -8.26 7.56 5.59
N LEU A 59 -6.95 7.48 5.37
CA LEU A 59 -6.35 6.94 4.17
C LEU A 59 -5.46 5.76 4.55
N THR A 60 -5.73 4.61 3.96
CA THR A 60 -4.92 3.40 4.10
C THR A 60 -4.61 2.85 2.73
N ILE A 61 -3.36 2.45 2.53
CA ILE A 61 -2.89 1.84 1.28
C ILE A 61 -2.38 0.44 1.61
N LEU A 62 -2.84 -0.56 0.84
CA LEU A 62 -2.52 -1.96 1.10
C LEU A 62 -1.96 -2.63 -0.14
N LEU A 63 -1.04 -3.56 0.08
CA LEU A 63 -0.58 -4.49 -0.94
C LEU A 63 -0.85 -5.91 -0.46
N ASN A 64 -1.56 -6.68 -1.27
CA ASN A 64 -1.84 -8.08 -1.03
C ASN A 64 -1.23 -8.94 -2.12
N SER A 65 -0.74 -10.13 -1.75
CA SER A 65 -0.42 -11.17 -2.71
C SER A 65 -1.67 -11.97 -3.01
N ILE A 66 -2.11 -11.94 -4.25
CA ILE A 66 -3.27 -12.75 -4.69
C ILE A 66 -2.85 -14.19 -4.88
N SER A 67 -1.68 -14.43 -5.48
CA SER A 67 -1.16 -15.77 -5.72
C SER A 67 -0.97 -16.57 -4.43
N HIS A 68 -0.60 -15.92 -3.34
CA HIS A 68 -0.36 -16.55 -2.04
C HIS A 68 -1.48 -16.29 -1.03
N LYS A 69 -2.54 -15.59 -1.43
CA LYS A 69 -3.73 -15.31 -0.60
C LYS A 69 -3.36 -14.69 0.76
N SER A 70 -2.48 -13.71 0.75
CA SER A 70 -1.96 -13.10 1.97
C SER A 70 -1.80 -11.60 1.84
N SER A 71 -2.09 -10.89 2.91
CA SER A 71 -1.70 -9.49 3.04
C SER A 71 -0.18 -9.39 3.15
N MET A 72 0.40 -8.34 2.59
CA MET A 72 1.84 -8.09 2.64
C MET A 72 2.16 -6.85 3.44
N ILE A 73 1.57 -5.71 3.08
CA ILE A 73 1.87 -4.40 3.68
C ILE A 73 0.58 -3.61 3.84
N ARG A 74 0.48 -2.91 4.96
CA ARG A 74 -0.55 -1.90 5.19
C ARG A 74 0.13 -0.60 5.60
N PHE A 75 -0.19 0.49 4.93
CA PHE A 75 0.29 1.82 5.24
C PHE A 75 -0.88 2.68 5.70
N ASP A 76 -0.94 2.97 6.98
CA ASP A 76 -1.90 3.91 7.55
C ASP A 76 -1.29 5.31 7.48
N VAL A 77 -1.80 6.13 6.57
CA VAL A 77 -1.27 7.47 6.30
C VAL A 77 -1.65 8.43 7.40
N ASN A 78 -2.88 8.31 7.86
CA ASN A 78 -3.45 9.15 8.92
C ASN A 78 -4.45 8.31 9.73
N GLY A 79 -4.97 8.87 10.79
CA GLY A 79 -5.94 8.19 11.65
C GLY A 79 -5.38 7.93 13.04
N SER A 80 -5.95 6.92 13.71
CA SER A 80 -5.61 6.62 15.10
C SER A 80 -4.25 5.94 15.23
N ASP A 81 -3.57 6.19 16.35
CA ASP A 81 -2.37 5.48 16.71
C ASP A 81 -2.66 3.98 16.84
N HIS A 82 -1.69 3.16 16.47
CA HIS A 82 -1.76 1.73 16.64
C HIS A 82 -0.58 1.27 17.49
N SER A 83 -0.87 0.55 18.60
CA SER A 83 0.16 0.13 19.56
C SER A 83 1.05 1.29 20.04
N PHE A 84 0.45 2.47 20.24
CA PHE A 84 1.11 3.72 20.62
C PHE A 84 2.07 4.29 19.56
N VAL A 85 2.04 3.78 18.34
CA VAL A 85 2.81 4.32 17.21
C VAL A 85 1.91 5.24 16.41
N PRO A 86 2.27 6.53 16.29
CA PRO A 86 1.46 7.47 15.53
C PRO A 86 1.52 7.21 14.03
N THR A 87 0.52 7.72 13.31
CA THR A 87 0.54 7.75 11.85
C THR A 87 1.40 8.91 11.35
N PRO A 88 2.03 8.82 10.15
CA PRO A 88 1.99 7.66 9.27
C PRO A 88 2.84 6.49 9.75
N HIS A 89 2.31 5.28 9.61
CA HIS A 89 3.03 4.07 10.01
C HIS A 89 2.71 2.89 9.09
N LEU A 90 3.60 1.88 9.10
CA LEU A 90 3.46 0.66 8.32
C LEU A 90 3.25 -0.55 9.21
N GLN A 91 2.49 -1.52 8.67
CA GLN A 91 2.36 -2.86 9.22
C GLN A 91 2.80 -3.86 8.15
N ILE A 92 3.78 -4.70 8.49
CA ILE A 92 4.32 -5.72 7.59
C ILE A 92 3.85 -7.08 8.10
N PHE A 93 3.18 -7.85 7.25
CA PHE A 93 2.50 -9.09 7.64
C PHE A 93 3.41 -10.29 7.51
N THR A 94 4.55 -10.25 8.21
CA THR A 94 5.49 -11.35 8.34
C THR A 94 5.67 -11.74 9.80
N GLU A 95 6.22 -12.91 10.04
CA GLU A 95 6.52 -13.39 11.40
C GLU A 95 7.50 -12.45 12.11
N GLU A 96 8.47 -11.89 11.40
CA GLU A 96 9.45 -10.95 11.93
C GLU A 96 8.79 -9.72 12.57
N TYR A 97 7.66 -9.29 12.04
CA TYR A 97 6.88 -8.14 12.53
C TYR A 97 5.58 -8.58 13.21
N ASP A 98 5.57 -9.77 13.77
CA ASP A 98 4.41 -10.33 14.48
C ASP A 98 3.10 -10.23 13.68
N ASN A 99 3.21 -10.55 12.38
CA ASN A 99 2.09 -10.54 11.43
C ASN A 99 1.33 -9.20 11.41
N GLY A 100 2.06 -8.10 11.42
CA GLY A 100 1.53 -6.75 11.35
C GLY A 100 1.24 -6.11 12.71
N ARG A 101 1.45 -6.80 13.81
CA ARG A 101 1.25 -6.22 15.14
C ARG A 101 2.40 -5.31 15.57
N THR A 102 3.59 -5.54 15.06
CA THR A 102 4.74 -4.65 15.25
C THR A 102 4.63 -3.52 14.24
N VAL A 103 4.20 -2.35 14.70
CA VAL A 103 3.95 -1.18 13.85
C VAL A 103 5.22 -0.36 13.73
N ILE A 104 5.55 0.06 12.50
CA ILE A 104 6.78 0.77 12.18
C ILE A 104 6.43 2.20 11.78
N PRO A 105 6.89 3.24 12.52
CA PRO A 105 6.66 4.61 12.08
C PRO A 105 7.38 4.89 10.77
N LEU A 106 6.77 5.70 9.90
CA LEU A 106 7.35 6.04 8.60
C LEU A 106 8.74 6.66 8.74
N SER A 107 8.95 7.46 9.77
CA SER A 107 10.23 8.12 10.05
C SER A 107 11.39 7.14 10.25
N ASP A 108 11.12 5.89 10.65
CA ASP A 108 12.14 4.85 10.79
C ASP A 108 12.53 4.23 9.44
N ILE A 109 11.74 4.46 8.40
CA ILE A 109 11.95 3.87 7.07
C ILE A 109 12.55 4.90 6.12
N LYS A 110 11.96 6.10 6.09
CA LYS A 110 12.37 7.15 5.16
C LYS A 110 11.92 8.51 5.67
N ASP A 111 12.76 9.52 5.48
CA ASP A 111 12.41 10.91 5.74
C ASP A 111 11.63 11.45 4.53
N VAL A 112 10.30 11.46 4.64
CA VAL A 112 9.39 11.86 3.57
C VAL A 112 8.40 12.89 4.10
N GLU A 113 8.24 14.01 3.39
CA GLU A 113 7.15 14.94 3.64
C GLU A 113 5.92 14.52 2.84
N LEU A 114 4.78 14.38 3.53
CA LEU A 114 3.50 14.07 2.91
C LEU A 114 2.68 15.37 2.80
N ILE A 115 3.05 16.24 1.85
CA ILE A 115 2.38 17.54 1.64
C ILE A 115 0.99 17.30 1.05
N ASP A 116 0.90 16.57 -0.05
CA ASP A 116 -0.35 16.01 -0.55
C ASP A 116 -0.44 14.59 -0.01
N GLU A 117 -1.25 14.37 1.02
CA GLU A 117 -1.29 13.09 1.71
C GLU A 117 -1.56 11.92 0.76
N LEU A 118 -2.50 12.08 -0.17
CA LEU A 118 -2.85 10.98 -1.08
C LEU A 118 -1.75 10.71 -2.11
N ILE A 119 -1.32 11.74 -2.83
CA ILE A 119 -0.34 11.59 -3.94
C ILE A 119 1.03 11.22 -3.40
N ASP A 120 1.52 11.92 -2.39
CA ASP A 120 2.85 11.66 -1.83
C ASP A 120 2.92 10.29 -1.13
N SER A 121 1.84 9.89 -0.48
CA SER A 121 1.75 8.57 0.16
C SER A 121 1.71 7.45 -0.88
N LEU A 122 0.99 7.63 -1.97
CA LEU A 122 0.98 6.67 -3.08
C LEU A 122 2.36 6.53 -3.71
N ASP A 123 3.04 7.65 -3.98
CA ASP A 123 4.38 7.64 -4.56
C ASP A 123 5.34 6.89 -3.64
N PHE A 124 5.36 7.23 -2.36
CA PHE A 124 6.18 6.52 -1.39
C PHE A 124 5.87 5.02 -1.37
N PHE A 125 4.59 4.67 -1.28
CA PHE A 125 4.17 3.26 -1.17
C PHE A 125 4.54 2.46 -2.42
N MET A 126 4.30 3.00 -3.59
CA MET A 126 4.62 2.33 -4.85
C MET A 126 6.12 2.13 -5.02
N ASP A 127 6.92 3.12 -4.66
CA ASP A 127 8.37 2.99 -4.70
C ASP A 127 8.86 1.95 -3.68
N TYR A 128 8.33 1.97 -2.48
CA TYR A 128 8.67 1.01 -1.43
C TYR A 128 8.31 -0.43 -1.83
N ALA A 129 7.15 -0.62 -2.42
CA ALA A 129 6.64 -1.94 -2.84
C ALA A 129 7.10 -2.36 -4.23
N LYS A 130 7.96 -1.57 -4.88
CA LYS A 130 8.45 -1.80 -6.25
C LYS A 130 7.34 -1.96 -7.28
N ILE A 131 6.36 -1.08 -7.20
CA ILE A 131 5.29 -0.96 -8.18
C ILE A 131 5.70 0.11 -9.18
N LYS A 132 5.90 -0.29 -10.43
CA LYS A 132 6.25 0.63 -11.51
C LYS A 132 5.04 1.49 -11.87
N HIS A 133 5.20 2.81 -11.86
CA HIS A 133 4.10 3.75 -12.06
C HIS A 133 4.41 4.96 -12.93
N ASP A 134 5.53 4.93 -13.64
CA ASP A 134 6.00 6.03 -14.49
C ASP A 134 5.08 6.33 -15.68
N ASN A 135 4.33 5.33 -16.17
CA ASN A 135 3.41 5.47 -17.29
C ASN A 135 1.94 5.32 -16.89
N VAL A 136 1.63 5.47 -15.61
CA VAL A 136 0.28 5.27 -15.10
C VAL A 136 -0.49 6.58 -15.11
N ILE A 137 -1.73 6.54 -15.60
CA ILE A 137 -2.64 7.68 -15.57
C ILE A 137 -3.37 7.67 -14.23
N ILE A 138 -3.32 8.79 -13.51
CA ILE A 138 -4.06 8.94 -12.26
C ILE A 138 -5.39 9.61 -12.59
N GLU A 139 -6.48 8.89 -12.31
CA GLU A 139 -7.84 9.34 -12.57
C GLU A 139 -8.51 9.72 -11.25
N SER A 140 -8.98 10.94 -11.18
CA SER A 140 -9.66 11.49 -10.01
C SER A 140 -11.14 11.67 -10.32
N ASN A 141 -12.01 11.30 -9.36
CA ASN A 141 -13.45 11.50 -9.46
C ASN A 141 -13.85 12.91 -8.99
N LEU A 142 -13.07 13.91 -9.35
CA LEU A 142 -13.43 15.30 -9.07
C LEU A 142 -14.49 15.74 -10.07
N LEU A 143 -15.68 15.95 -9.57
CA LEU A 143 -16.75 16.61 -10.30
C LEU A 143 -16.80 18.07 -9.90
#